data_cd97553f3a06304312e9716039155ec0
#
_entry.id   cd97553f3a06304312e9716039155ec0
#
_cell.length_a   1.000
_cell.length_b   1.000
_cell.length_c   1.000
_cell.angle_alpha   90.00
_cell.angle_beta   90.00
_cell.angle_gamma   90.00
#
_symmetry.space_group_name_H-M   'P 1'
#
loop_
_entity.id
_entity.type
_entity.pdbx_description
1 polymer ?
#
loop_
_entity_poly.entity_id
_entity_poly.type
_entity_poly.pdbx_seq_one_letter_code
_entity_poly.pdbx_strand_id
1 'polypeptide(L)'
;MNAPMSRRQFFRICATGLGSSSVVGLGLAPGLAMADVRAFKLARTTETRNTCPYCSVSCGVIMYSLGDKSKNVKNRIIHIEGDPDHPVNRGTLCPKGAALLDLVHSPNRLKYPE
;
A
#
# COMPACT_ATOMS: atom_id res chain seq x y z
N MET A 1 -22.22 42.77 -0.39
CA MET A 1 -21.26 43.07 0.68
C MET A 1 -20.98 41.77 1.39
N ASN A 2 -19.91 41.09 1.03
CA ASN A 2 -19.53 39.79 1.62
C ASN A 2 -18.57 40.05 2.79
N ALA A 3 -19.08 40.00 4.03
CA ALA A 3 -18.23 40.06 5.21
C ALA A 3 -17.39 38.77 5.30
N PRO A 4 -16.08 38.85 5.54
CA PRO A 4 -15.24 37.68 5.68
C PRO A 4 -15.65 36.88 6.91
N MET A 5 -15.99 35.61 6.72
CA MET A 5 -16.40 34.70 7.78
C MET A 5 -15.21 34.39 8.70
N SER A 6 -15.37 34.65 10.01
CA SER A 6 -14.30 34.39 10.98
C SER A 6 -14.18 32.88 11.25
N ARG A 7 -12.97 32.41 11.62
CA ARG A 7 -12.71 31.00 11.99
C ARG A 7 -13.65 30.50 13.07
N ARG A 8 -14.00 31.35 14.03
CA ARG A 8 -14.92 31.04 15.15
C ARG A 8 -16.36 30.83 14.65
N GLN A 9 -16.81 31.58 13.64
CA GLN A 9 -18.13 31.40 13.01
C GLN A 9 -18.17 30.10 12.21
N PHE A 10 -17.09 29.76 11.50
CA PHE A 10 -16.99 28.50 10.76
C PHE A 10 -17.14 27.30 11.71
N PHE A 11 -16.40 27.25 12.82
CA PHE A 11 -16.51 26.16 13.79
C PHE A 11 -17.89 26.09 14.47
N ARG A 12 -18.56 27.23 14.72
CA ARG A 12 -19.93 27.21 15.26
C ARG A 12 -20.91 26.60 14.26
N ILE A 13 -20.80 26.96 12.97
CA ILE A 13 -21.65 26.39 11.92
C ILE A 13 -21.42 24.90 11.77
N CYS A 14 -20.17 24.44 11.81
CA CYS A 14 -19.85 23.01 11.78
C CYS A 14 -20.40 22.26 13.00
N ALA A 15 -20.29 22.83 14.19
CA ALA A 15 -20.78 22.21 15.43
C ALA A 15 -22.33 22.14 15.49
N THR A 16 -23.03 23.16 15.00
CA THR A 16 -24.51 23.15 14.94
C THR A 16 -25.05 22.29 13.80
N GLY A 17 -24.29 22.15 12.69
CA GLY A 17 -24.65 21.29 11.56
C GLY A 17 -24.60 19.80 11.91
N LEU A 18 -23.81 19.38 12.89
CA LEU A 18 -23.73 17.99 13.35
C LEU A 18 -24.88 17.58 14.28
N GLY A 19 -25.65 18.54 14.80
CA GLY A 19 -26.76 18.31 15.72
C GLY A 19 -28.16 18.25 15.10
N SER A 20 -28.31 18.54 13.81
CA SER A 20 -29.63 18.56 13.17
C SER A 20 -29.82 17.38 12.21
N SER A 21 -30.93 16.67 12.38
CA SER A 21 -31.39 15.53 11.56
C SER A 21 -31.53 15.81 10.06
N SER A 22 -31.27 17.05 9.61
CA SER A 22 -31.24 17.44 8.20
C SER A 22 -30.05 16.91 7.41
N VAL A 23 -28.98 16.46 8.07
CA VAL A 23 -27.82 15.83 7.42
C VAL A 23 -28.16 14.46 6.82
N VAL A 24 -29.16 13.78 7.39
CA VAL A 24 -29.64 12.47 6.88
C VAL A 24 -30.40 12.64 5.56
N GLY A 25 -31.07 13.80 5.36
CA GLY A 25 -31.82 14.09 4.13
C GLY A 25 -30.93 14.42 2.90
N LEU A 26 -29.67 14.75 3.11
CA LEU A 26 -28.71 15.07 2.04
C LEU A 26 -27.89 13.84 1.57
N GLY A 27 -28.27 12.63 1.95
CA GLY A 27 -27.57 11.41 1.52
C GLY A 27 -26.22 11.17 2.20
N LEU A 28 -25.88 11.96 3.22
CA LEU A 28 -24.66 11.81 4.04
C LEU A 28 -24.90 10.91 5.26
N ALA A 29 -25.79 9.93 5.15
CA ALA A 29 -25.94 8.91 6.17
C ALA A 29 -24.62 8.11 6.27
N PRO A 30 -23.95 8.06 7.43
CA PRO A 30 -22.68 7.33 7.58
C PRO A 30 -22.79 5.83 7.28
N GLY A 31 -24.01 5.28 7.27
CA GLY A 31 -24.28 3.89 6.88
C GLY A 31 -24.30 3.63 5.37
N LEU A 32 -24.43 4.69 4.53
CA LEU A 32 -24.40 4.56 3.06
C LEU A 32 -23.01 4.88 2.48
N ALA A 33 -22.15 5.50 3.26
CA ALA A 33 -20.74 5.77 2.91
C ALA A 33 -19.80 4.61 3.33
N MET A 34 -20.30 3.37 3.37
CA MET A 34 -19.44 2.19 3.30
C MET A 34 -18.85 2.17 1.90
N ALA A 35 -17.89 3.07 1.67
CA ALA A 35 -17.01 2.97 0.53
C ALA A 35 -16.52 1.53 0.49
N ASP A 36 -16.68 0.86 -0.65
CA ASP A 36 -16.12 -0.47 -0.88
C ASP A 36 -14.60 -0.35 -0.68
N VAL A 37 -14.17 -0.57 0.57
CA VAL A 37 -12.76 -0.49 0.94
C VAL A 37 -12.11 -1.70 0.29
N ARG A 38 -11.45 -1.46 -0.83
CA ARG A 38 -10.68 -2.50 -1.50
C ARG A 38 -9.79 -3.20 -0.48
N ALA A 39 -9.89 -4.52 -0.42
CA ALA A 39 -9.05 -5.31 0.46
C ALA A 39 -7.57 -4.94 0.24
N PHE A 40 -6.83 -4.76 1.33
CA PHE A 40 -5.42 -4.41 1.28
C PHE A 40 -4.67 -5.42 0.39
N LYS A 41 -3.92 -4.91 -0.59
CA LYS A 41 -3.26 -5.72 -1.64
C LYS A 41 -2.42 -6.86 -1.07
N LEU A 42 -1.81 -6.67 0.10
CA LEU A 42 -0.91 -7.64 0.74
C LEU A 42 -1.61 -8.56 1.77
N ALA A 43 -2.92 -8.40 2.02
CA ALA A 43 -3.64 -9.13 3.07
C ALA A 43 -3.67 -10.67 2.91
N ARG A 44 -3.42 -11.18 1.70
CA ARG A 44 -3.43 -12.63 1.38
C ARG A 44 -2.13 -13.11 0.78
N THR A 45 -1.04 -12.41 1.06
CA THR A 45 0.27 -12.75 0.52
C THR A 45 1.08 -13.58 1.50
N THR A 46 2.00 -14.36 0.96
CA THR A 46 3.05 -15.04 1.73
C THR A 46 4.30 -14.17 1.69
N GLU A 47 4.82 -13.86 2.86
CA GLU A 47 6.07 -13.11 3.01
C GLU A 47 7.27 -14.05 2.95
N THR A 48 8.28 -13.66 2.18
CA THR A 48 9.55 -14.39 2.11
C THR A 48 10.68 -13.38 2.21
N ARG A 49 11.57 -13.57 3.19
CA ARG A 49 12.76 -12.73 3.38
C ARG A 49 13.89 -13.20 2.48
N ASN A 50 14.61 -12.27 1.88
CA ASN A 50 15.76 -12.53 1.02
C ASN A 50 16.73 -11.35 1.04
N THR A 51 17.84 -11.48 0.34
CA THR A 51 18.83 -10.41 0.18
C THR A 51 18.83 -9.85 -1.23
N CYS A 52 19.13 -8.55 -1.35
CA CYS A 52 19.25 -7.88 -2.63
C CYS A 52 20.47 -8.42 -3.41
N PRO A 53 20.33 -8.76 -4.71
CA PRO A 53 21.41 -9.37 -5.48
C PRO A 53 22.40 -8.37 -6.10
N TYR A 54 22.18 -7.05 -5.97
CA TYR A 54 22.94 -6.08 -6.76
C TYR A 54 24.32 -5.75 -6.24
N CYS A 55 24.54 -5.71 -4.93
CA CYS A 55 25.84 -5.31 -4.41
C CYS A 55 26.15 -5.99 -3.07
N SER A 56 27.41 -5.87 -2.63
CA SER A 56 27.93 -6.48 -1.39
C SER A 56 27.31 -5.93 -0.10
N VAL A 57 26.52 -4.86 -0.16
CA VAL A 57 25.79 -4.35 1.00
C VAL A 57 24.77 -5.38 1.49
N SER A 58 24.25 -6.23 0.58
CA SER A 58 23.33 -7.32 0.91
C SER A 58 22.09 -6.87 1.70
N CYS A 59 21.46 -5.78 1.25
CA CYS A 59 20.24 -5.26 1.88
C CYS A 59 19.17 -6.35 1.99
N GLY A 60 18.55 -6.48 3.17
CA GLY A 60 17.41 -7.37 3.37
C GLY A 60 16.18 -6.85 2.66
N VAL A 61 15.46 -7.76 2.00
CA VAL A 61 14.20 -7.47 1.30
C VAL A 61 13.13 -8.46 1.72
N ILE A 62 11.89 -7.98 1.79
CA ILE A 62 10.70 -8.81 1.98
C ILE A 62 9.98 -8.90 0.64
N MET A 63 9.75 -10.11 0.17
CA MET A 63 9.01 -10.39 -1.05
C MET A 63 7.61 -10.90 -0.69
N TYR A 64 6.60 -10.24 -1.20
CA TYR A 64 5.21 -10.63 -1.04
C TYR A 64 4.75 -11.39 -2.28
N SER A 65 4.44 -12.68 -2.11
CA SER A 65 3.96 -13.53 -3.18
C SER A 65 2.49 -13.88 -3.02
N LEU A 66 1.77 -13.88 -4.12
CA LEU A 66 0.39 -14.33 -4.21
C LEU A 66 0.36 -15.60 -5.07
N GLY A 67 -0.26 -16.65 -4.55
CA GLY A 67 -0.41 -17.94 -5.22
C GLY A 67 -0.45 -19.06 -4.20
N ASP A 68 -0.94 -20.22 -4.65
CA ASP A 68 -1.05 -21.40 -3.79
C ASP A 68 -0.75 -22.63 -4.66
N LYS A 69 0.37 -23.27 -4.38
CA LYS A 69 0.80 -24.49 -5.09
C LYS A 69 -0.17 -25.65 -4.89
N SER A 70 -0.81 -25.74 -3.72
CA SER A 70 -1.81 -26.80 -3.44
C SER A 70 -3.07 -26.66 -4.27
N LYS A 71 -3.35 -25.47 -4.78
CA LYS A 71 -4.49 -25.18 -5.68
C LYS A 71 -4.06 -25.00 -7.14
N ASN A 72 -2.85 -25.39 -7.51
CA ASN A 72 -2.27 -25.20 -8.85
C ASN A 72 -2.26 -23.73 -9.32
N VAL A 73 -2.31 -22.77 -8.38
CA VAL A 73 -2.20 -21.35 -8.69
C VAL A 73 -0.74 -20.96 -8.70
N LYS A 74 -0.27 -20.45 -9.86
CA LYS A 74 1.12 -20.04 -10.05
C LYS A 74 1.47 -18.89 -9.08
N ASN A 75 2.52 -19.10 -8.28
CA ASN A 75 3.06 -18.05 -7.42
C ASN A 75 3.61 -16.88 -8.25
N ARG A 76 3.22 -15.66 -7.88
CA ARG A 76 3.71 -14.42 -8.47
C ARG A 76 4.09 -13.46 -7.37
N ILE A 77 5.28 -12.88 -7.45
CA ILE A 77 5.68 -11.79 -6.57
C ILE A 77 4.92 -10.54 -6.99
N ILE A 78 4.23 -9.89 -6.05
CA ILE A 78 3.39 -8.72 -6.32
C ILE A 78 3.94 -7.44 -5.69
N HIS A 79 4.84 -7.58 -4.70
CA HIS A 79 5.48 -6.46 -4.03
C HIS A 79 6.81 -6.88 -3.43
N ILE A 80 7.76 -5.94 -3.40
CA ILE A 80 9.06 -6.10 -2.74
C ILE A 80 9.34 -4.81 -1.98
N GLU A 81 9.77 -4.93 -0.73
CA GLU A 81 10.17 -3.80 0.11
C GLU A 81 11.40 -4.14 0.94
N GLY A 82 12.00 -3.14 1.58
CA GLY A 82 13.13 -3.35 2.48
C GLY A 82 12.70 -3.97 3.80
N ASP A 83 13.47 -4.91 4.30
CA ASP A 83 13.23 -5.56 5.59
C ASP A 83 13.61 -4.60 6.75
N PRO A 84 12.64 -4.14 7.57
CA PRO A 84 12.92 -3.24 8.68
C PRO A 84 13.74 -3.89 9.80
N ASP A 85 13.67 -5.21 9.92
CA ASP A 85 14.42 -5.97 10.94
C ASP A 85 15.86 -6.28 10.51
N HIS A 86 16.20 -6.03 9.24
CA HIS A 86 17.55 -6.31 8.75
C HIS A 86 18.56 -5.29 9.27
N PRO A 87 19.69 -5.73 9.89
CA PRO A 87 20.60 -4.83 10.61
C PRO A 87 21.30 -3.80 9.71
N VAL A 88 21.47 -4.09 8.42
CA VAL A 88 22.20 -3.23 7.48
C VAL A 88 21.34 -2.10 6.95
N ASN A 89 20.18 -2.41 6.37
CA ASN A 89 19.36 -1.43 5.66
C ASN A 89 18.12 -0.96 6.42
N ARG A 90 17.69 -1.66 7.47
CA ARG A 90 16.56 -1.26 8.34
C ARG A 90 15.35 -0.75 7.57
N GLY A 91 14.95 -1.48 6.53
CA GLY A 91 13.81 -1.13 5.68
C GLY A 91 14.12 -0.18 4.53
N THR A 92 15.28 0.47 4.48
CA THR A 92 15.63 1.37 3.38
C THR A 92 16.17 0.61 2.17
N LEU A 93 15.83 1.07 0.96
CA LEU A 93 16.37 0.52 -0.28
C LEU A 93 16.87 1.66 -1.19
N CYS A 94 17.96 1.39 -1.90
CA CYS A 94 18.38 2.26 -2.99
C CYS A 94 17.44 2.09 -4.21
N PRO A 95 17.50 2.98 -5.23
CA PRO A 95 16.63 2.87 -6.42
C PRO A 95 16.68 1.50 -7.12
N LYS A 96 17.84 0.83 -7.14
CA LYS A 96 17.97 -0.51 -7.71
C LYS A 96 17.19 -1.56 -6.91
N GLY A 97 17.30 -1.51 -5.57
CA GLY A 97 16.55 -2.39 -4.68
C GLY A 97 15.05 -2.16 -4.76
N ALA A 98 14.61 -0.91 -4.87
CA ALA A 98 13.21 -0.56 -5.03
C ALA A 98 12.61 -1.07 -6.37
N ALA A 99 13.43 -1.14 -7.43
CA ALA A 99 13.05 -1.63 -8.77
C ALA A 99 13.19 -3.16 -8.94
N LEU A 100 13.46 -3.93 -7.88
CA LEU A 100 13.62 -5.40 -7.98
C LEU A 100 12.38 -6.09 -8.54
N LEU A 101 11.18 -5.59 -8.28
CA LEU A 101 9.94 -6.14 -8.81
C LEU A 101 9.92 -6.10 -10.34
N ASP A 102 10.36 -5.00 -10.93
CA ASP A 102 10.43 -4.83 -12.39
C ASP A 102 11.47 -5.77 -13.01
N LEU A 103 12.61 -5.98 -12.32
CA LEU A 103 13.60 -6.97 -12.74
C LEU A 103 13.02 -8.38 -12.78
N VAL A 104 12.27 -8.79 -11.76
CA VAL A 104 11.66 -10.11 -11.66
C VAL A 104 10.68 -10.36 -12.81
N HIS A 105 9.92 -9.33 -13.19
CA HIS A 105 8.89 -9.40 -14.23
C HIS A 105 9.37 -8.95 -15.61
N SER A 106 10.64 -8.59 -15.77
CA SER A 106 11.20 -8.15 -17.05
C SER A 106 11.03 -9.23 -18.13
N PRO A 107 10.48 -8.88 -19.30
CA PRO A 107 10.40 -9.82 -20.43
C PRO A 107 11.77 -10.16 -21.00
N ASN A 108 12.77 -9.28 -20.81
CA ASN A 108 14.13 -9.44 -21.32
C ASN A 108 15.02 -10.28 -20.39
N ARG A 109 14.49 -10.77 -19.27
CA ARG A 109 15.25 -11.62 -18.36
C ARG A 109 15.51 -12.97 -19.00
N LEU A 110 16.78 -13.37 -19.11
CA LEU A 110 17.16 -14.70 -19.52
C LEU A 110 16.61 -15.75 -18.55
N LYS A 111 15.90 -16.73 -19.07
CA LYS A 111 15.29 -17.81 -18.28
C LYS A 111 16.01 -19.14 -18.47
N TYR A 112 16.81 -19.24 -19.52
CA TYR A 112 17.55 -20.43 -19.90
C TYR A 112 18.97 -20.03 -20.30
N PRO A 113 19.98 -20.87 -20.07
CA PRO A 113 21.32 -20.64 -20.61
C PRO A 113 21.26 -20.69 -22.15
N GLU A 114 21.92 -19.74 -22.78
CA GLU A 114 22.11 -19.69 -24.26
C GLU A 114 23.43 -20.34 -24.62
#